data_5dec1c289b6306e643987924e228ca87
#
_entry.id   5dec1c289b6306e643987924e228ca87
#
_cell.length_a   1.000
_cell.length_b   1.000
_cell.length_c   1.000
_cell.angle_alpha   90.00
_cell.angle_beta   90.00
_cell.angle_gamma   90.00
#
_symmetry.space_group_name_H-M   'P 1'
#
loop_
_entity.id
_entity.type
_entity.pdbx_description
1 polymer ?
#
loop_
_entity_poly.entity_id
_entity_poly.type
_entity_poly.pdbx_seq_one_letter_code
_entity_poly.pdbx_strand_id
1 'polypeptide(L)'
;MNSMTGFGRAVAQTDRYNILVEISGVNRKQTEIAVNVPRSYAEWDAPVRSIVQGAVSRGRVGVSVSVERLAEADGSLQLDENKLASLAGLLNRAADLAGQPMPLQASDLLRLEIIASTAEAALSPEEAWPVVEEALKAALKDFTAMRAAEGANLKADVLGKLDTLEQFRLS
;
A
#
# COMPACT_ATOMS: atom_id res chain seq x y z
N MET A 1 -27.72 -6.73 11.78
CA MET A 1 -27.11 -5.44 12.21
C MET A 1 -25.62 -5.59 12.04
N ASN A 2 -24.93 -4.64 11.41
CA ASN A 2 -23.48 -4.68 11.30
C ASN A 2 -22.87 -3.61 12.21
N SER A 3 -21.77 -3.93 12.88
CA SER A 3 -20.99 -2.92 13.61
C SER A 3 -20.38 -1.91 12.64
N MET A 4 -20.09 -0.71 13.14
CA MET A 4 -19.36 0.31 12.38
C MET A 4 -17.85 0.21 12.62
N THR A 5 -17.41 -0.56 13.63
CA THR A 5 -16.03 -0.90 13.87
C THR A 5 -15.69 -2.22 13.22
N GLY A 6 -14.46 -2.35 12.80
CA GLY A 6 -13.95 -3.57 12.17
C GLY A 6 -12.52 -3.39 11.72
N PHE A 7 -11.88 -4.52 11.47
CA PHE A 7 -10.52 -4.59 10.94
C PHE A 7 -10.44 -5.75 9.95
N GLY A 8 -9.68 -5.55 8.90
CA GLY A 8 -9.34 -6.59 7.94
C GLY A 8 -7.92 -6.40 7.46
N ARG A 9 -7.21 -7.49 7.27
CA ARG A 9 -5.83 -7.47 6.82
C ARG A 9 -5.59 -8.61 5.85
N ALA A 10 -4.91 -8.32 4.76
CA ALA A 10 -4.46 -9.35 3.83
C ALA A 10 -3.07 -9.05 3.34
N VAL A 11 -2.34 -10.10 3.03
CA VAL A 11 -1.01 -10.05 2.46
C VAL A 11 -1.05 -10.84 1.16
N ALA A 12 -0.60 -10.23 0.08
CA ALA A 12 -0.34 -10.92 -1.18
C ALA A 12 1.15 -10.82 -1.48
N GLN A 13 1.74 -11.95 -1.83
CA GLN A 13 3.15 -12.06 -2.09
C GLN A 13 3.37 -12.47 -3.54
N THR A 14 4.28 -11.79 -4.21
CA THR A 14 4.84 -12.19 -5.50
C THR A 14 6.30 -12.58 -5.31
N ASP A 15 6.97 -13.04 -6.35
CA ASP A 15 8.40 -13.38 -6.28
C ASP A 15 9.28 -12.18 -5.88
N ARG A 16 8.80 -10.95 -6.08
CA ARG A 16 9.56 -9.71 -5.88
C ARG A 16 9.02 -8.79 -4.81
N TYR A 17 7.73 -8.91 -4.46
CA TYR A 17 7.04 -7.94 -3.59
C TYR A 17 6.12 -8.63 -2.61
N ASN A 18 6.06 -8.03 -1.43
CA ASN A 18 5.07 -8.32 -0.42
C ASN A 18 4.12 -7.11 -0.33
N ILE A 19 2.84 -7.34 -0.62
CA ILE A 19 1.81 -6.31 -0.61
C ILE A 19 0.93 -6.56 0.60
N LEU A 20 0.90 -5.58 1.50
CA LEU A 20 0.05 -5.60 2.69
C LEU A 20 -1.10 -4.61 2.50
N VAL A 21 -2.31 -5.07 2.67
CA VAL A 21 -3.52 -4.24 2.71
C VAL A 21 -4.16 -4.35 4.08
N GLU A 22 -4.39 -3.23 4.71
CA GLU A 22 -5.08 -3.12 5.99
C GLU A 22 -6.30 -2.20 5.86
N ILE A 23 -7.42 -2.64 6.40
CA ILE A 23 -8.68 -1.90 6.40
C ILE A 23 -9.15 -1.76 7.84
N SER A 24 -9.45 -0.55 8.27
CA SER A 24 -9.98 -0.25 9.58
C SER A 24 -11.23 0.62 9.49
N GLY A 25 -12.22 0.32 10.31
CA GLY A 25 -13.46 1.08 10.37
C GLY A 25 -13.70 1.65 11.76
N VAL A 26 -14.18 2.90 11.80
CA VAL A 26 -14.62 3.55 13.03
C VAL A 26 -16.00 4.15 12.86
N ASN A 27 -16.72 4.25 13.98
CA ASN A 27 -18.07 4.83 13.99
C ASN A 27 -18.02 6.32 13.69
N ARG A 28 -18.62 6.70 12.55
CA ARG A 28 -18.87 8.11 12.19
C ARG A 28 -20.25 8.26 11.54
N LYS A 29 -20.85 9.44 11.69
CA LYS A 29 -22.19 9.74 11.14
C LYS A 29 -22.18 9.78 9.62
N GLN A 30 -21.11 10.28 9.03
CA GLN A 30 -20.92 10.38 7.57
C GLN A 30 -20.01 9.27 7.07
N THR A 31 -20.26 8.82 5.84
CA THR A 31 -19.36 7.87 5.15
C THR A 31 -18.13 8.64 4.68
N GLU A 32 -16.98 8.24 5.15
CA GLU A 32 -15.68 8.80 4.77
C GLU A 32 -14.72 7.65 4.49
N ILE A 33 -14.07 7.67 3.34
CA ILE A 33 -13.07 6.69 2.97
C ILE A 33 -11.73 7.41 2.84
N ALA A 34 -10.78 7.06 3.70
CA ALA A 34 -9.41 7.55 3.65
C ALA A 34 -8.52 6.44 3.07
N VAL A 35 -7.87 6.72 1.95
CA VAL A 35 -6.94 5.79 1.30
C VAL A 35 -5.53 6.32 1.48
N ASN A 36 -4.64 5.46 1.96
CA ASN A 36 -3.23 5.72 2.10
C ASN A 36 -2.45 4.72 1.25
N VAL A 37 -1.88 5.21 0.17
CA VAL A 37 -1.03 4.45 -0.76
C VAL A 37 0.34 5.11 -0.86
N PRO A 38 1.42 4.36 -1.16
CA PRO A 38 2.73 4.95 -1.38
C PRO A 38 2.67 5.93 -2.57
N ARG A 39 3.45 7.00 -2.51
CA ARG A 39 3.45 8.07 -3.55
C ARG A 39 3.71 7.54 -4.95
N SER A 40 4.54 6.53 -5.08
CA SER A 40 4.84 5.87 -6.37
C SER A 40 3.63 5.17 -6.99
N TYR A 41 2.57 4.95 -6.23
CA TYR A 41 1.35 4.24 -6.62
C TYR A 41 0.09 5.07 -6.36
N ALA A 42 0.21 6.40 -6.44
CA ALA A 42 -0.90 7.33 -6.15
C ALA A 42 -2.15 7.08 -7.02
N GLU A 43 -1.99 6.52 -8.20
CA GLU A 43 -3.10 6.16 -9.10
C GLU A 43 -4.02 5.06 -8.56
N TRP A 44 -3.57 4.28 -7.57
CA TRP A 44 -4.41 3.27 -6.91
C TRP A 44 -5.46 3.88 -5.97
N ASP A 45 -5.34 5.16 -5.59
CA ASP A 45 -6.32 5.80 -4.69
C ASP A 45 -7.75 5.67 -5.22
N ALA A 46 -7.98 6.03 -6.47
CA ALA A 46 -9.32 6.03 -7.06
C ALA A 46 -9.93 4.61 -7.16
N PRO A 47 -9.27 3.60 -7.72
CA PRO A 47 -9.81 2.25 -7.79
C PRO A 47 -9.97 1.60 -6.41
N VAL A 48 -9.04 1.80 -5.47
CA VAL A 48 -9.18 1.30 -4.08
C VAL A 48 -10.43 1.91 -3.44
N ARG A 49 -10.58 3.23 -3.53
CA ARG A 49 -11.75 3.95 -3.00
C ARG A 49 -13.06 3.43 -3.59
N SER A 50 -13.10 3.18 -4.89
CA SER A 50 -14.27 2.67 -5.59
C SER A 50 -14.69 1.28 -5.09
N ILE A 51 -13.72 0.37 -4.93
CA ILE A 51 -13.97 -1.00 -4.42
C ILE A 51 -14.50 -0.96 -2.98
N VAL A 52 -13.87 -0.14 -2.12
CA VAL A 52 -14.27 -0.03 -0.71
C VAL A 52 -15.65 0.63 -0.58
N GLN A 53 -15.94 1.63 -1.39
CA GLN A 53 -17.24 2.32 -1.38
C GLN A 53 -18.40 1.38 -1.74
N GLY A 54 -18.16 0.40 -2.61
CA GLY A 54 -19.17 -0.63 -2.94
C GLY A 54 -19.50 -1.56 -1.76
N ALA A 55 -18.60 -1.70 -0.79
CA ALA A 55 -18.76 -2.60 0.35
C ALA A 55 -19.18 -1.90 1.66
N VAL A 56 -19.07 -0.58 1.74
CA VAL A 56 -19.30 0.18 2.98
C VAL A 56 -20.34 1.28 2.77
N SER A 57 -21.43 1.19 3.51
CA SER A 57 -22.55 2.15 3.44
C SER A 57 -22.50 3.25 4.50
N ARG A 58 -21.72 3.08 5.59
CA ARG A 58 -21.70 4.03 6.73
C ARG A 58 -20.43 3.89 7.57
N GLY A 59 -19.96 5.00 8.14
CA GLY A 59 -18.79 5.08 9.00
C GLY A 59 -17.54 5.55 8.27
N ARG A 60 -16.47 5.84 9.01
CA ARG A 60 -15.18 6.16 8.41
C ARG A 60 -14.38 4.88 8.24
N VAL A 61 -13.88 4.65 7.03
CA VAL A 61 -13.02 3.52 6.71
C VAL A 61 -11.66 4.04 6.24
N GLY A 62 -10.61 3.59 6.90
CA GLY A 62 -9.23 3.81 6.49
C GLY A 62 -8.71 2.56 5.78
N VAL A 63 -8.09 2.75 4.64
CA VAL A 63 -7.39 1.71 3.89
C VAL A 63 -5.94 2.10 3.76
N SER A 64 -5.04 1.21 4.15
CA SER A 64 -3.60 1.39 3.96
C SER A 64 -3.06 0.27 3.07
N VAL A 65 -2.35 0.65 2.02
CA VAL A 65 -1.66 -0.27 1.14
C VAL A 65 -0.16 -0.02 1.30
N SER A 66 0.56 -1.06 1.67
CA SER A 66 2.03 -1.03 1.77
C SER A 66 2.61 -2.03 0.77
N VAL A 67 3.62 -1.58 0.06
CA VAL A 67 4.38 -2.40 -0.90
C VAL A 67 5.79 -2.51 -0.37
N GLU A 68 6.15 -3.69 0.04
CA GLU A 68 7.48 -4.02 0.51
C GLU A 68 8.17 -4.92 -0.51
N ARG A 69 9.35 -4.55 -0.91
CA ARG A 69 10.13 -5.36 -1.82
C ARG A 69 10.77 -6.50 -1.07
N LEU A 70 10.61 -7.70 -1.60
CA LEU A 70 11.41 -8.84 -1.18
C LEU A 70 12.81 -8.64 -1.77
N ALA A 71 13.81 -8.49 -0.91
CA ALA A 71 15.18 -8.43 -1.36
C ALA A 71 15.50 -9.76 -2.07
N GLU A 72 15.57 -9.75 -3.39
CA GLU A 72 16.25 -10.83 -4.07
C GLU A 72 17.70 -10.83 -3.60
N ALA A 73 18.18 -12.01 -3.24
CA ALA A 73 19.56 -12.23 -2.79
C ALA A 73 20.61 -11.87 -3.87
N ASP A 74 20.19 -11.58 -5.08
CA ASP A 74 20.99 -11.08 -6.18
C ASP A 74 20.73 -9.60 -6.44
N GLY A 75 21.31 -8.76 -5.61
CA GLY A 75 21.48 -7.33 -5.90
C GLY A 75 22.43 -7.16 -7.07
N SER A 76 22.03 -7.54 -8.28
CA SER A 76 22.83 -7.29 -9.46
C SER A 76 22.91 -5.78 -9.66
N LEU A 77 24.12 -5.25 -9.68
CA LEU A 77 24.37 -3.87 -10.02
C LEU A 77 24.16 -3.70 -11.53
N GLN A 78 23.32 -2.79 -11.93
CA GLN A 78 23.16 -2.40 -13.33
C GLN A 78 23.83 -1.06 -13.58
N LEU A 79 24.51 -0.99 -14.71
CA LEU A 79 25.14 0.22 -15.20
C LEU A 79 24.19 0.94 -16.14
N ASP A 80 23.88 2.20 -15.86
CA ASP A 80 23.18 3.08 -16.79
C ASP A 80 24.16 3.56 -17.86
N GLU A 81 24.22 2.83 -18.97
CA GLU A 81 25.13 3.13 -20.09
C GLU A 81 24.89 4.51 -20.68
N ASN A 82 23.65 5.00 -20.73
CA ASN A 82 23.31 6.29 -21.28
C ASN A 82 23.82 7.45 -20.40
N LYS A 83 23.64 7.33 -19.10
CA LYS A 83 24.20 8.30 -18.14
C LYS A 83 25.73 8.26 -18.16
N LEU A 84 26.31 7.08 -18.22
CA LEU A 84 27.77 6.92 -18.30
C LEU A 84 28.34 7.59 -19.56
N ALA A 85 27.76 7.32 -20.74
CA ALA A 85 28.19 7.92 -21.99
C ALA A 85 28.09 9.46 -21.97
N SER A 86 27.00 9.98 -21.41
CA SER A 86 26.78 11.42 -21.25
C SER A 86 27.82 12.06 -20.33
N LEU A 87 28.11 11.41 -19.19
CA LEU A 87 29.13 11.87 -18.25
C LEU A 87 30.52 11.83 -18.85
N ALA A 88 30.90 10.75 -19.53
CA ALA A 88 32.18 10.62 -20.20
C ALA A 88 32.39 11.74 -21.24
N GLY A 89 31.36 12.05 -22.02
CA GLY A 89 31.39 13.18 -22.97
C GLY A 89 31.58 14.53 -22.30
N LEU A 90 30.96 14.76 -21.15
CA LEU A 90 31.16 16.00 -20.37
C LEU A 90 32.56 16.10 -19.79
N LEU A 91 33.09 15.00 -19.23
CA LEU A 91 34.43 14.97 -18.63
C LEU A 91 35.53 15.16 -19.69
N ASN A 92 35.38 14.57 -20.87
CA ASN A 92 36.31 14.80 -21.97
C ASN A 92 36.37 16.29 -22.39
N ARG A 93 35.19 16.93 -22.55
CA ARG A 93 35.14 18.38 -22.86
C ARG A 93 35.72 19.22 -21.73
N ALA A 94 35.48 18.87 -20.48
CA ALA A 94 36.05 19.56 -19.33
C ALA A 94 37.56 19.40 -19.27
N ALA A 95 38.08 18.20 -19.55
CA ALA A 95 39.52 17.91 -19.61
C ALA A 95 40.20 18.75 -20.71
N ASP A 96 39.60 18.86 -21.91
CA ASP A 96 40.11 19.68 -23.00
C ASP A 96 40.19 21.17 -22.60
N LEU A 97 39.13 21.68 -21.94
CA LEU A 97 39.07 23.07 -21.48
C LEU A 97 40.08 23.35 -20.33
N ALA A 98 40.26 22.40 -19.43
CA ALA A 98 41.15 22.51 -18.25
C ALA A 98 42.63 22.24 -18.60
N GLY A 99 42.90 21.63 -19.73
CA GLY A 99 44.23 21.21 -20.14
C GLY A 99 44.83 20.06 -19.32
N GLN A 100 43.98 19.31 -18.62
CA GLN A 100 44.38 18.17 -17.81
C GLN A 100 43.31 17.05 -17.81
N PRO A 101 43.73 15.78 -17.69
CA PRO A 101 42.82 14.65 -17.64
C PRO A 101 41.88 14.72 -16.43
N MET A 102 40.60 14.37 -16.63
CA MET A 102 39.57 14.22 -15.57
C MET A 102 39.09 12.77 -15.56
N PRO A 103 39.80 11.85 -14.87
CA PRO A 103 39.43 10.43 -14.85
C PRO A 103 38.19 10.19 -13.99
N LEU A 104 37.31 9.34 -14.47
CA LEU A 104 36.19 8.80 -13.70
C LEU A 104 36.69 7.81 -12.65
N GLN A 105 36.18 7.92 -11.44
CA GLN A 105 36.41 6.97 -10.36
C GLN A 105 35.14 6.17 -10.06
N ALA A 106 35.29 4.98 -9.48
CA ALA A 106 34.16 4.14 -9.10
C ALA A 106 33.19 4.84 -8.11
N SER A 107 33.75 5.69 -7.25
CA SER A 107 32.97 6.52 -6.32
C SER A 107 32.04 7.52 -7.04
N ASP A 108 32.41 7.99 -8.22
CA ASP A 108 31.63 8.93 -8.99
C ASP A 108 30.43 8.24 -9.61
N LEU A 109 30.58 6.99 -10.04
CA LEU A 109 29.51 6.16 -10.58
C LEU A 109 28.42 5.91 -9.53
N LEU A 110 28.80 5.69 -8.28
CA LEU A 110 27.87 5.51 -7.17
C LEU A 110 27.19 6.83 -6.77
N ARG A 111 27.95 7.93 -6.70
CA ARG A 111 27.41 9.26 -6.33
C ARG A 111 26.40 9.80 -7.34
N LEU A 112 26.60 9.52 -8.61
CA LEU A 112 25.74 9.99 -9.70
C LEU A 112 24.65 8.98 -10.07
N GLU A 113 24.48 7.92 -9.25
CA GLU A 113 23.49 6.88 -9.49
C GLU A 113 23.58 6.28 -10.90
N ILE A 114 24.80 6.19 -11.43
CA ILE A 114 25.10 5.55 -12.72
C ILE A 114 25.12 4.04 -12.56
N ILE A 115 25.54 3.59 -11.38
CA ILE A 115 25.37 2.19 -10.94
C ILE A 115 24.17 2.17 -9.99
N ALA A 116 23.09 1.62 -10.45
CA ALA A 116 21.92 1.35 -9.62
C ALA A 116 21.83 -0.14 -9.33
N SER A 117 21.38 -0.48 -8.13
CA SER A 117 20.93 -1.84 -7.86
C SER A 117 19.68 -2.09 -8.70
N THR A 118 19.59 -3.24 -9.38
CA THR A 118 18.34 -3.69 -10.03
C THR A 118 17.18 -3.73 -9.03
N ALA A 119 17.53 -3.62 -7.74
CA ALA A 119 16.61 -3.42 -6.67
C ALA A 119 15.71 -2.19 -6.83
N GLU A 120 15.99 -1.22 -7.69
CA GLU A 120 15.23 0.04 -7.80
C GLU A 120 14.23 0.10 -8.97
N ALA A 121 14.13 -0.93 -9.82
CA ALA A 121 13.03 -0.99 -10.78
C ALA A 121 11.72 -1.12 -9.99
N ALA A 122 11.06 0.01 -9.75
CA ALA A 122 9.73 0.04 -9.14
C ALA A 122 8.81 -0.86 -9.98
N LEU A 123 8.02 -1.68 -9.29
CA LEU A 123 6.96 -2.44 -9.94
C LEU A 123 6.06 -1.45 -10.66
N SER A 124 5.76 -1.71 -11.93
CA SER A 124 4.81 -0.84 -12.63
C SER A 124 3.46 -0.91 -11.92
N PRO A 125 2.81 0.23 -11.69
CA PRO A 125 1.52 0.26 -11.01
C PRO A 125 0.48 -0.65 -11.66
N GLU A 126 0.49 -0.74 -13.00
CA GLU A 126 -0.44 -1.59 -13.75
C GLU A 126 -0.15 -3.09 -13.54
N GLU A 127 1.13 -3.49 -13.46
CA GLU A 127 1.52 -4.89 -13.21
C GLU A 127 1.21 -5.32 -11.77
N ALA A 128 1.30 -4.40 -10.82
CA ALA A 128 1.02 -4.67 -9.41
C ALA A 128 -0.47 -4.69 -9.09
N TRP A 129 -1.27 -3.96 -9.85
CA TRP A 129 -2.69 -3.76 -9.53
C TRP A 129 -3.49 -5.05 -9.32
N PRO A 130 -3.38 -6.10 -10.14
CA PRO A 130 -4.13 -7.35 -9.92
C PRO A 130 -3.85 -7.98 -8.56
N VAL A 131 -2.61 -7.92 -8.09
CA VAL A 131 -2.20 -8.47 -6.78
C VAL A 131 -2.71 -7.60 -5.64
N VAL A 132 -2.67 -6.28 -5.80
CA VAL A 132 -3.26 -5.33 -4.84
C VAL A 132 -4.76 -5.51 -4.74
N GLU A 133 -5.45 -5.67 -5.87
CA GLU A 133 -6.89 -5.87 -5.92
C GLU A 133 -7.31 -7.17 -5.22
N GLU A 134 -6.57 -8.25 -5.40
CA GLU A 134 -6.79 -9.52 -4.71
C GLU A 134 -6.63 -9.36 -3.19
N ALA A 135 -5.53 -8.77 -2.74
CA ALA A 135 -5.29 -8.49 -1.32
C ALA A 135 -6.37 -7.56 -0.74
N LEU A 136 -6.79 -6.53 -1.48
CA LEU A 136 -7.84 -5.62 -1.07
C LEU A 136 -9.19 -6.34 -0.88
N LYS A 137 -9.57 -7.21 -1.81
CA LYS A 137 -10.80 -8.03 -1.72
C LYS A 137 -10.75 -8.98 -0.53
N ALA A 138 -9.60 -9.60 -0.27
CA ALA A 138 -9.41 -10.48 0.88
C ALA A 138 -9.53 -9.70 2.20
N ALA A 139 -8.83 -8.57 2.34
CA ALA A 139 -8.94 -7.70 3.52
C ALA A 139 -10.37 -7.18 3.74
N LEU A 140 -11.10 -6.87 2.66
CA LEU A 140 -12.47 -6.40 2.71
C LEU A 140 -13.42 -7.50 3.20
N LYS A 141 -13.18 -8.74 2.79
CA LYS A 141 -13.94 -9.91 3.27
C LYS A 141 -13.77 -10.07 4.78
N ASP A 142 -12.56 -10.02 5.29
CA ASP A 142 -12.28 -10.14 6.73
C ASP A 142 -12.87 -8.97 7.51
N PHE A 143 -12.74 -7.75 7.00
CA PHE A 143 -13.33 -6.55 7.57
C PHE A 143 -14.86 -6.65 7.68
N THR A 144 -15.53 -7.11 6.64
CA THR A 144 -17.00 -7.26 6.63
C THR A 144 -17.47 -8.40 7.51
N ALA A 145 -16.73 -9.51 7.57
CA ALA A 145 -17.00 -10.64 8.46
C ALA A 145 -16.89 -10.22 9.94
N MET A 146 -15.85 -9.49 10.31
CA MET A 146 -15.69 -8.97 11.67
C MET A 146 -16.84 -8.04 12.06
N ARG A 147 -17.25 -7.12 11.19
CA ARG A 147 -18.39 -6.21 11.43
C ARG A 147 -19.70 -6.96 11.61
N ALA A 148 -19.90 -8.03 10.86
CA ALA A 148 -21.09 -8.86 10.96
C ALA A 148 -21.12 -9.62 12.30
N ALA A 149 -20.01 -10.23 12.71
CA ALA A 149 -19.88 -10.94 13.97
C ALA A 149 -20.11 -10.01 15.17
N GLU A 150 -19.44 -8.84 15.20
CA GLU A 150 -19.62 -7.85 16.25
C GLU A 150 -21.04 -7.30 16.30
N GLY A 151 -21.64 -7.05 15.12
CA GLY A 151 -23.02 -6.61 15.02
C GLY A 151 -24.04 -7.63 15.53
N ALA A 152 -23.77 -8.92 15.36
CA ALA A 152 -24.59 -10.01 15.92
C ALA A 152 -24.50 -10.03 17.46
N ASN A 153 -23.28 -9.90 18.01
CA ASN A 153 -23.05 -9.86 19.46
C ASN A 153 -23.75 -8.64 20.10
N LEU A 154 -23.59 -7.45 19.50
CA LEU A 154 -24.28 -6.24 19.98
C LEU A 154 -25.80 -6.38 19.93
N LYS A 155 -26.35 -7.01 18.89
CA LYS A 155 -27.78 -7.26 18.79
C LYS A 155 -28.25 -8.17 19.91
N ALA A 156 -27.53 -9.26 20.22
CA ALA A 156 -27.88 -10.19 21.29
C ALA A 156 -27.84 -9.51 22.67
N ASP A 157 -26.81 -8.68 22.94
CA ASP A 157 -26.70 -7.91 24.18
C ASP A 157 -27.86 -6.92 24.37
N VAL A 158 -28.22 -6.19 23.33
CA VAL A 158 -29.35 -5.23 23.37
C VAL A 158 -30.66 -5.97 23.62
N LEU A 159 -30.92 -7.08 22.95
CA LEU A 159 -32.14 -7.88 23.18
C LEU A 159 -32.22 -8.42 24.61
N GLY A 160 -31.13 -8.96 25.14
CA GLY A 160 -31.08 -9.45 26.54
C GLY A 160 -31.33 -8.34 27.56
N LYS A 161 -30.84 -7.12 27.30
CA LYS A 161 -31.13 -5.95 28.16
C LYS A 161 -32.58 -5.51 28.07
N LEU A 162 -33.19 -5.59 26.89
CA LEU A 162 -34.61 -5.28 26.71
C LEU A 162 -35.49 -6.29 27.47
N ASP A 163 -35.18 -7.57 27.38
CA ASP A 163 -35.92 -8.63 28.11
C ASP A 163 -35.83 -8.39 29.64
N THR A 164 -34.66 -8.00 30.13
CA THR A 164 -34.45 -7.66 31.54
C THR A 164 -35.32 -6.45 31.96
N LEU A 165 -35.36 -5.41 31.15
CA LEU A 165 -36.20 -4.22 31.40
C LEU A 165 -37.69 -4.54 31.37
N GLU A 166 -38.14 -5.42 30.48
CA GLU A 166 -39.52 -5.89 30.45
C GLU A 166 -39.90 -6.63 31.72
N GLN A 167 -39.03 -7.51 32.23
CA GLN A 167 -39.23 -8.20 33.48
C GLN A 167 -39.37 -7.23 34.66
N PHE A 168 -38.52 -6.20 34.75
CA PHE A 168 -38.63 -5.16 35.78
C PHE A 168 -39.94 -4.36 35.71
N ARG A 169 -40.47 -4.16 34.50
CA ARG A 169 -41.74 -3.44 34.31
C ARG A 169 -42.95 -4.22 34.78
N LEU A 170 -42.87 -5.56 34.72
CA LEU A 170 -43.96 -6.48 35.07
C LEU A 170 -43.97 -6.91 36.53
N SER A 171 -42.88 -6.61 37.27
CA SER A 171 -42.79 -6.84 38.74
C SER A 171 -43.23 -5.61 39.53
#